data_bd05a0477dc2d38cb1eb9d2c179aa4d7
#
_entry.id   bd05a0477dc2d38cb1eb9d2c179aa4d7
#
_cell.length_a   1.000
_cell.length_b   1.000
_cell.length_c   1.000
_cell.angle_alpha   90.00
_cell.angle_beta   90.00
_cell.angle_gamma   90.00
#
_symmetry.space_group_name_H-M   'P 1'
#
loop_
_entity.id
_entity.type
_entity.pdbx_description
1 polymer ?
#
loop_
_entity_poly.entity_id
_entity_poly.type
_entity_poly.pdbx_seq_one_letter_code
_entity_poly.pdbx_strand_id
1 'polypeptide(L)'
;MKMYMILLLLLILVIFVCACSSGKAGESPQENPPAGDPMDIASFSFQHSASMAGDCYMFTVAKKDGEIHLYAEEQFSGGRIVDTMIEEPVLTQLGEMVGIYHIDLWDGFDKSRRDVLDGSSFSLEVTLADGSTICARGNNSFPQQYSEVYAVVWELYTGLMDRYGLEQTEHTS
;
A
#
# COMPACT_ATOMS: atom_id res chain seq x y z
N MET A 1 -52.42 0.69 -16.03
CA MET A 1 -51.71 -0.38 -15.32
C MET A 1 -50.21 -0.13 -15.13
N LYS A 2 -49.44 0.33 -16.12
CA LYS A 2 -47.99 0.57 -15.99
C LYS A 2 -47.60 1.67 -14.99
N MET A 3 -48.44 2.72 -14.87
CA MET A 3 -48.16 3.86 -13.98
C MET A 3 -48.31 3.50 -12.50
N TYR A 4 -49.25 2.66 -12.14
CA TYR A 4 -49.46 2.17 -10.77
C TYR A 4 -48.33 1.21 -10.32
N MET A 5 -47.77 0.46 -11.27
CA MET A 5 -46.67 -0.46 -10.97
C MET A 5 -45.37 0.28 -10.63
N ILE A 6 -45.12 1.43 -11.31
CA ILE A 6 -43.95 2.29 -11.03
C ILE A 6 -44.11 2.98 -9.66
N LEU A 7 -45.30 3.43 -9.33
CA LEU A 7 -45.61 4.08 -8.05
C LEU A 7 -45.48 3.09 -6.88
N LEU A 8 -45.90 1.83 -7.08
CA LEU A 8 -45.77 0.76 -6.11
C LEU A 8 -44.28 0.37 -5.87
N LEU A 9 -43.50 0.35 -6.94
CA LEU A 9 -42.05 0.05 -6.87
C LEU A 9 -41.26 1.15 -6.15
N LEU A 10 -41.64 2.43 -6.35
CA LEU A 10 -41.08 3.57 -5.64
C LEU A 10 -41.46 3.56 -4.14
N LEU A 11 -42.66 3.12 -3.80
CA LEU A 11 -43.12 3.02 -2.41
C LEU A 11 -42.39 1.91 -1.64
N ILE A 12 -42.05 0.79 -2.31
CA ILE A 12 -41.31 -0.30 -1.72
C ILE A 12 -39.84 0.12 -1.50
N LEU A 13 -39.26 0.93 -2.38
CA LEU A 13 -37.89 1.44 -2.23
C LEU A 13 -37.72 2.36 -1.01
N VAL A 14 -38.76 3.16 -0.70
CA VAL A 14 -38.75 4.08 0.46
C VAL A 14 -38.88 3.33 1.79
N ILE A 15 -39.57 2.17 1.81
CA ILE A 15 -39.74 1.39 3.04
C ILE A 15 -38.46 0.60 3.40
N PHE A 16 -37.57 0.30 2.42
CA PHE A 16 -36.34 -0.44 2.67
C PHE A 16 -35.20 0.40 3.29
N VAL A 17 -35.31 1.72 3.24
CA VAL A 17 -34.29 2.65 3.81
C VAL A 17 -34.51 2.94 5.30
N CYS A 18 -35.64 2.53 5.90
CA CYS A 18 -36.00 2.90 7.27
C CYS A 18 -35.97 1.77 8.31
N ALA A 19 -35.35 0.61 8.01
CA ALA A 19 -35.35 -0.55 8.92
C ALA A 19 -33.96 -1.10 9.22
N CYS A 20 -32.99 -0.23 9.57
CA CYS A 20 -31.75 -0.65 10.25
C CYS A 20 -31.32 0.42 11.27
N SER A 21 -32.19 0.65 12.27
CA SER A 21 -31.79 1.34 13.49
C SER A 21 -32.16 0.46 14.67
N SER A 22 -31.30 -0.50 14.95
CA SER A 22 -31.32 -1.22 16.23
C SER A 22 -29.88 -1.26 16.77
N GLY A 23 -29.70 -0.57 17.89
CA GLY A 23 -28.49 -0.23 18.57
C GLY A 23 -27.45 -1.34 18.73
N LYS A 24 -26.22 -0.95 18.45
CA LYS A 24 -25.06 -1.31 19.24
C LYS A 24 -24.32 -0.02 19.56
N ALA A 25 -24.18 0.22 20.84
CA ALA A 25 -23.38 1.31 21.37
C ALA A 25 -21.92 1.10 21.01
N GLY A 26 -21.25 2.14 20.50
CA GLY A 26 -19.82 2.36 20.69
C GLY A 26 -18.89 1.79 19.65
N GLU A 27 -18.99 2.25 18.43
CA GLU A 27 -17.81 2.52 17.59
C GLU A 27 -18.24 3.65 16.66
N SER A 28 -17.76 4.85 16.94
CA SER A 28 -17.84 5.94 15.98
C SER A 28 -17.14 5.45 14.70
N PRO A 29 -17.73 5.57 13.52
CA PRO A 29 -16.98 5.38 12.29
C PRO A 29 -15.79 6.35 12.36
N GLN A 30 -14.57 5.83 12.41
CA GLN A 30 -13.38 6.64 12.33
C GLN A 30 -13.38 7.16 10.89
N GLU A 31 -13.84 8.40 10.74
CA GLU A 31 -13.85 9.09 9.46
C GLU A 31 -12.40 9.16 8.98
N ASN A 32 -12.07 8.49 7.89
CA ASN A 32 -10.75 8.59 7.30
C ASN A 32 -10.50 10.07 6.98
N PRO A 33 -9.33 10.59 7.30
CA PRO A 33 -8.99 11.97 6.93
C PRO A 33 -9.17 12.13 5.40
N PRO A 34 -9.52 13.34 4.94
CA PRO A 34 -9.60 13.59 3.51
C PRO A 34 -8.25 13.25 2.86
N ALA A 35 -8.27 12.70 1.64
CA ALA A 35 -7.05 12.37 0.91
C ALA A 35 -6.12 13.59 0.83
N GLY A 36 -4.83 13.38 1.13
CA GLY A 36 -3.82 14.42 1.05
C GLY A 36 -3.40 14.72 -0.39
N ASP A 37 -2.68 15.81 -0.57
CA ASP A 37 -2.10 16.17 -1.86
C ASP A 37 -0.92 15.24 -2.22
N PRO A 38 -0.68 14.95 -3.52
CA PRO A 38 0.49 14.20 -3.96
C PRO A 38 1.80 14.80 -3.45
N MET A 39 2.73 13.93 -3.03
CA MET A 39 4.06 14.34 -2.58
C MET A 39 5.10 14.08 -3.68
N ASP A 40 6.03 15.02 -3.85
CA ASP A 40 7.18 14.83 -4.74
C ASP A 40 8.26 14.05 -3.97
N ILE A 41 8.52 12.81 -4.42
CA ILE A 41 9.46 11.90 -3.76
C ILE A 41 10.68 11.62 -4.64
N ALA A 42 11.84 11.52 -4.02
CA ALA A 42 13.09 11.12 -4.66
C ALA A 42 13.34 9.61 -4.55
N SER A 43 12.87 8.98 -3.47
CA SER A 43 12.93 7.53 -3.31
C SER A 43 11.83 7.00 -2.42
N PHE A 44 11.51 5.74 -2.62
CA PHE A 44 10.56 4.96 -1.82
C PHE A 44 11.15 3.57 -1.60
N SER A 45 11.26 3.14 -0.35
CA SER A 45 11.70 1.79 0.01
C SER A 45 10.71 1.16 0.97
N PHE A 46 10.29 -0.04 0.66
CA PHE A 46 9.36 -0.81 1.48
C PHE A 46 9.83 -2.25 1.59
N GLN A 47 9.86 -2.75 2.81
CA GLN A 47 10.12 -4.15 3.10
C GLN A 47 8.98 -4.73 3.92
N HIS A 48 8.53 -5.91 3.56
CA HIS A 48 7.58 -6.70 4.34
C HIS A 48 8.13 -8.09 4.58
N SER A 49 7.90 -8.61 5.78
CA SER A 49 8.27 -9.97 6.15
C SER A 49 7.15 -10.59 6.96
N ALA A 50 6.71 -11.79 6.57
CA ALA A 50 5.73 -12.59 7.29
C ALA A 50 6.33 -13.94 7.66
N SER A 51 6.07 -14.43 8.88
CA SER A 51 6.70 -15.66 9.39
C SER A 51 6.18 -16.95 8.75
N MET A 52 5.00 -16.95 8.14
CA MET A 52 4.32 -18.17 7.68
C MET A 52 3.91 -18.19 6.21
N ALA A 53 3.98 -17.13 5.47
CA ALA A 53 3.26 -17.02 4.21
C ALA A 53 4.09 -16.78 2.94
N GLY A 54 5.40 -16.71 3.00
CA GLY A 54 6.20 -16.43 1.79
C GLY A 54 6.09 -15.01 1.24
N ASP A 55 5.34 -14.13 1.89
CA ASP A 55 5.19 -12.74 1.50
C ASP A 55 6.32 -11.88 2.09
N CYS A 56 7.56 -12.35 1.88
CA CYS A 56 8.74 -11.61 2.30
C CYS A 56 9.37 -10.98 1.08
N TYR A 57 9.36 -9.66 1.02
CA TYR A 57 9.92 -8.92 -0.12
C TYR A 57 10.52 -7.58 0.29
N MET A 58 11.41 -7.10 -0.55
CA MET A 58 11.96 -5.75 -0.53
C MET A 58 11.68 -5.08 -1.87
N PHE A 59 11.30 -3.82 -1.81
CA PHE A 59 10.97 -3.01 -2.98
C PHE A 59 11.51 -1.60 -2.79
N THR A 60 12.36 -1.16 -3.70
CA THR A 60 12.94 0.18 -3.68
C THR A 60 12.87 0.79 -5.06
N VAL A 61 12.34 1.99 -5.15
CA VAL A 61 12.36 2.82 -6.36
C VAL A 61 13.02 4.13 -6.00
N ALA A 62 14.05 4.52 -6.75
CA ALA A 62 14.80 5.73 -6.46
C ALA A 62 15.20 6.46 -7.75
N LYS A 63 15.17 7.78 -7.71
CA LYS A 63 15.74 8.61 -8.77
C LYS A 63 17.25 8.69 -8.59
N LYS A 64 18.00 8.23 -9.60
CA LYS A 64 19.44 8.24 -9.62
C LYS A 64 19.93 8.80 -10.95
N ASP A 65 20.72 9.85 -10.93
CA ASP A 65 21.27 10.52 -12.13
C ASP A 65 20.22 10.93 -13.18
N GLY A 66 19.00 11.20 -12.73
CA GLY A 66 17.86 11.59 -13.59
C GLY A 66 17.00 10.42 -14.09
N GLU A 67 17.43 9.19 -13.87
CA GLU A 67 16.72 7.96 -14.23
C GLU A 67 16.06 7.32 -13.01
N ILE A 68 15.06 6.47 -13.22
CA ILE A 68 14.37 5.75 -12.14
C ILE A 68 14.99 4.36 -12.03
N HIS A 69 15.55 4.06 -10.88
CA HIS A 69 16.15 2.78 -10.54
C HIS A 69 15.17 1.95 -9.72
N LEU A 70 14.91 0.72 -10.15
CA LEU A 70 14.12 -0.28 -9.46
C LEU A 70 15.02 -1.36 -8.87
N TYR A 71 14.89 -1.60 -7.56
CA TYR A 71 15.32 -2.82 -6.91
C TYR A 71 14.12 -3.52 -6.29
N ALA A 72 13.90 -4.78 -6.64
CA ALA A 72 12.82 -5.59 -6.09
C ALA A 72 13.32 -7.02 -5.85
N GLU A 73 13.02 -7.60 -4.68
CA GLU A 73 13.53 -8.89 -4.25
C GLU A 73 12.44 -9.68 -3.52
N GLU A 74 12.27 -10.94 -3.91
CA GLU A 74 11.54 -11.95 -3.14
C GLU A 74 12.49 -12.53 -2.08
N GLN A 75 12.25 -12.25 -0.82
CA GLN A 75 13.16 -12.61 0.28
C GLN A 75 12.92 -14.03 0.79
N PHE A 76 13.03 -15.03 -0.08
CA PHE A 76 13.02 -16.45 0.27
C PHE A 76 14.02 -17.23 -0.59
N SER A 77 14.30 -18.48 -0.22
CA SER A 77 15.29 -19.30 -0.94
C SER A 77 14.88 -19.53 -2.39
N GLY A 78 15.68 -19.05 -3.33
CA GLY A 78 15.38 -19.10 -4.77
C GLY A 78 14.42 -18.02 -5.25
N GLY A 79 14.21 -16.98 -4.45
CA GLY A 79 13.41 -15.82 -4.83
C GLY A 79 14.03 -15.02 -5.98
N ARG A 80 13.19 -14.36 -6.74
CA ARG A 80 13.60 -13.50 -7.86
C ARG A 80 14.18 -12.20 -7.36
N ILE A 81 15.12 -11.64 -8.11
CA ILE A 81 15.66 -10.29 -7.90
C ILE A 81 15.54 -9.53 -9.22
N VAL A 82 15.05 -8.31 -9.15
CA VAL A 82 15.07 -7.34 -10.24
C VAL A 82 15.89 -6.15 -9.79
N ASP A 83 16.90 -5.79 -10.58
CA ASP A 83 17.75 -4.62 -10.35
C ASP A 83 18.00 -3.96 -11.71
N THR A 84 17.24 -2.93 -12.02
CA THR A 84 17.21 -2.34 -13.36
C THR A 84 16.73 -0.89 -13.37
N MET A 85 16.98 -0.22 -14.49
CA MET A 85 16.41 1.09 -14.77
C MET A 85 15.02 0.92 -15.39
N ILE A 86 14.08 1.78 -15.00
CA ILE A 86 12.71 1.78 -15.52
C ILE A 86 12.30 3.16 -16.02
N GLU A 87 11.47 3.19 -17.08
CA GLU A 87 10.97 4.44 -17.68
C GLU A 87 9.56 4.83 -17.22
N GLU A 88 9.05 4.23 -16.15
CA GLU A 88 7.67 4.41 -15.73
C GLU A 88 7.52 5.51 -14.68
N PRO A 89 6.36 6.18 -14.62
CA PRO A 89 6.08 7.23 -13.63
C PRO A 89 5.81 6.63 -12.21
N VAL A 90 6.56 5.61 -11.83
CA VAL A 90 6.34 4.86 -10.58
C VAL A 90 6.55 5.76 -9.36
N LEU A 91 7.56 6.64 -9.38
CA LEU A 91 7.75 7.58 -8.28
C LEU A 91 6.57 8.56 -8.14
N THR A 92 5.95 8.97 -9.25
CA THR A 92 4.75 9.81 -9.21
C THR A 92 3.57 9.07 -8.57
N GLN A 93 3.34 7.81 -8.96
CA GLN A 93 2.28 6.96 -8.38
C GLN A 93 2.51 6.72 -6.89
N LEU A 94 3.76 6.48 -6.50
CA LEU A 94 4.12 6.33 -5.08
C LEU A 94 3.93 7.64 -4.30
N GLY A 95 4.27 8.79 -4.89
CA GLY A 95 4.06 10.10 -4.28
C GLY A 95 2.58 10.44 -4.10
N GLU A 96 1.73 10.06 -5.06
CA GLU A 96 0.26 10.14 -4.93
C GLU A 96 -0.23 9.27 -3.76
N MET A 97 0.25 8.03 -3.68
CA MET A 97 -0.09 7.13 -2.57
C MET A 97 0.36 7.71 -1.21
N VAL A 98 1.58 8.23 -1.12
CA VAL A 98 2.10 8.85 0.11
C VAL A 98 1.19 9.98 0.59
N GLY A 99 0.72 10.83 -0.31
CA GLY A 99 -0.23 11.90 0.00
C GLY A 99 -1.62 11.38 0.37
N ILE A 100 -2.21 10.55 -0.48
CA ILE A 100 -3.59 10.04 -0.30
C ILE A 100 -3.78 9.33 1.03
N TYR A 101 -2.80 8.53 1.45
CA TYR A 101 -2.85 7.75 2.69
C TYR A 101 -2.17 8.43 3.89
N HIS A 102 -1.77 9.70 3.75
CA HIS A 102 -1.11 10.46 4.83
C HIS A 102 0.06 9.69 5.45
N ILE A 103 0.94 9.13 4.61
CA ILE A 103 2.10 8.35 5.07
C ILE A 103 3.10 9.25 5.83
N ASP A 104 3.06 10.56 5.62
CA ASP A 104 3.80 11.55 6.42
C ASP A 104 3.52 11.44 7.92
N LEU A 105 2.29 11.03 8.30
CA LEU A 105 1.92 10.81 9.71
C LEU A 105 2.54 9.51 10.29
N TRP A 106 3.17 8.69 9.46
CA TRP A 106 3.88 7.49 9.93
C TRP A 106 5.30 7.79 10.38
N ASP A 107 5.81 9.00 10.13
CA ASP A 107 7.18 9.34 10.49
C ASP A 107 7.44 9.12 11.99
N GLY A 108 8.55 8.44 12.28
CA GLY A 108 8.90 8.03 13.65
C GLY A 108 8.06 6.88 14.23
N PHE A 109 7.16 6.25 13.46
CA PHE A 109 6.47 5.04 13.92
C PHE A 109 7.50 3.91 14.12
N ASP A 110 7.67 3.48 15.35
CA ASP A 110 8.57 2.38 15.73
C ASP A 110 7.92 1.57 16.85
N LYS A 111 7.13 0.56 16.47
CA LYS A 111 6.35 -0.22 17.43
C LYS A 111 6.51 -1.72 17.23
N SER A 112 6.59 -2.45 18.35
CA SER A 112 6.70 -3.91 18.36
C SER A 112 5.78 -4.50 19.40
N ARG A 113 5.05 -5.55 19.01
CA ARG A 113 4.28 -6.42 19.92
C ARG A 113 5.00 -7.76 20.04
N ARG A 114 5.33 -8.15 21.27
CA ARG A 114 6.10 -9.38 21.57
C ARG A 114 5.20 -10.56 21.97
N ASP A 115 3.93 -10.35 22.10
CA ASP A 115 2.93 -11.35 22.52
C ASP A 115 2.38 -12.19 21.35
N VAL A 116 2.92 -12.02 20.16
CA VAL A 116 2.53 -12.74 18.93
C VAL A 116 3.67 -13.67 18.52
N LEU A 117 3.39 -14.98 18.44
CA LEU A 117 4.38 -16.00 18.07
C LEU A 117 4.70 -16.02 16.57
N ASP A 118 3.65 -15.84 15.75
CA ASP A 118 3.75 -15.81 14.29
C ASP A 118 3.27 -14.43 13.83
N GLY A 119 4.17 -13.65 13.31
CA GLY A 119 3.85 -12.28 13.02
C GLY A 119 4.46 -11.78 11.73
N SER A 120 4.12 -10.54 11.40
CA SER A 120 4.70 -9.84 10.28
C SER A 120 5.37 -8.55 10.74
N SER A 121 6.34 -8.11 9.96
CA SER A 121 7.05 -6.86 10.19
C SER A 121 7.12 -6.07 8.89
N PHE A 122 7.27 -4.76 9.02
CA PHE A 122 7.52 -3.89 7.90
C PHE A 122 8.56 -2.84 8.24
N SER A 123 9.21 -2.32 7.22
CA SER A 123 9.94 -1.06 7.27
C SER A 123 9.63 -0.23 6.02
N LEU A 124 9.51 1.06 6.21
CA LEU A 124 9.26 2.05 5.17
C LEU A 124 10.29 3.18 5.32
N GLU A 125 10.84 3.61 4.19
CA GLU A 125 11.62 4.83 4.07
C GLU A 125 11.21 5.55 2.80
N VAL A 126 10.79 6.80 2.93
CA VAL A 126 10.49 7.70 1.82
C VAL A 126 11.39 8.91 1.91
N THR A 127 12.12 9.21 0.85
CA THR A 127 12.88 10.46 0.73
C THR A 127 12.11 11.41 -0.16
N LEU A 128 11.76 12.59 0.34
CA LEU A 128 11.11 13.63 -0.43
C LEU A 128 12.10 14.37 -1.32
N ALA A 129 11.62 15.08 -2.32
CA ALA A 129 12.47 15.82 -3.25
C ALA A 129 13.27 16.96 -2.58
N ASP A 130 12.81 17.47 -1.43
CA ASP A 130 13.51 18.46 -0.62
C ASP A 130 14.61 17.86 0.28
N GLY A 131 14.75 16.52 0.27
CA GLY A 131 15.72 15.77 1.06
C GLY A 131 15.24 15.37 2.46
N SER A 132 14.03 15.75 2.86
CA SER A 132 13.43 15.24 4.11
C SER A 132 13.05 13.75 3.95
N THR A 133 12.95 13.03 5.08
CA THR A 133 12.66 11.59 5.08
C THR A 133 11.50 11.28 6.01
N ILE A 134 10.72 10.29 5.61
CA ILE A 134 9.68 9.64 6.42
C ILE A 134 10.16 8.24 6.71
N CYS A 135 10.29 7.86 7.98
CA CYS A 135 10.75 6.55 8.39
C CYS A 135 9.74 5.89 9.33
N ALA A 136 9.32 4.66 8.99
CA ALA A 136 8.40 3.90 9.81
C ALA A 136 8.81 2.43 9.85
N ARG A 137 8.64 1.78 11.01
CA ARG A 137 8.81 0.34 11.14
C ARG A 137 7.88 -0.23 12.20
N GLY A 138 7.48 -1.46 11.98
CA GLY A 138 6.64 -2.17 12.94
C GLY A 138 6.87 -3.66 12.92
N ASN A 139 6.69 -4.27 14.08
CA ASN A 139 6.69 -5.70 14.23
C ASN A 139 5.40 -6.09 14.98
N ASN A 140 4.50 -6.79 14.30
CA ASN A 140 3.15 -7.10 14.80
C ASN A 140 2.38 -5.85 15.28
N SER A 141 2.73 -4.70 14.76
CA SER A 141 2.12 -3.41 15.05
C SER A 141 2.23 -2.54 13.81
N PHE A 142 1.12 -1.98 13.39
CA PHE A 142 1.02 -1.28 12.12
C PHE A 142 0.36 0.08 12.33
N PRO A 143 0.76 1.10 11.54
CA PRO A 143 0.09 2.40 11.58
C PRO A 143 -1.30 2.33 10.96
N GLN A 144 -2.06 3.41 11.11
CA GLN A 144 -3.36 3.53 10.47
C GLN A 144 -3.24 3.42 8.95
N GLN A 145 -4.24 2.82 8.29
CA GLN A 145 -4.29 2.60 6.83
C GLN A 145 -3.13 1.74 6.26
N TYR A 146 -2.40 1.02 7.12
CA TYR A 146 -1.31 0.15 6.67
C TYR A 146 -1.77 -0.90 5.65
N SER A 147 -2.94 -1.50 5.86
CA SER A 147 -3.48 -2.56 4.98
C SER A 147 -3.73 -2.06 3.57
N GLU A 148 -4.24 -0.84 3.45
CA GLU A 148 -4.54 -0.18 2.18
C GLU A 148 -3.25 0.16 1.44
N VAL A 149 -2.28 0.74 2.14
CA VAL A 149 -0.95 1.05 1.60
C VAL A 149 -0.23 -0.23 1.17
N TYR A 150 -0.26 -1.27 2.02
CA TYR A 150 0.32 -2.57 1.69
C TYR A 150 -0.27 -3.15 0.40
N ALA A 151 -1.59 -3.10 0.23
CA ALA A 151 -2.24 -3.61 -0.97
C ALA A 151 -1.79 -2.88 -2.25
N VAL A 152 -1.67 -1.55 -2.20
CA VAL A 152 -1.19 -0.74 -3.34
C VAL A 152 0.28 -1.06 -3.65
N VAL A 153 1.13 -1.12 -2.62
CA VAL A 153 2.57 -1.45 -2.78
C VAL A 153 2.73 -2.87 -3.32
N TRP A 154 1.94 -3.83 -2.83
CA TRP A 154 1.98 -5.22 -3.29
C TRP A 154 1.59 -5.35 -4.77
N GLU A 155 0.52 -4.68 -5.20
CA GLU A 155 0.09 -4.68 -6.60
C GLU A 155 1.18 -4.08 -7.52
N LEU A 156 1.75 -2.95 -7.12
CA LEU A 156 2.83 -2.31 -7.85
C LEU A 156 4.09 -3.19 -7.91
N TYR A 157 4.51 -3.74 -6.76
CA TYR A 157 5.65 -4.65 -6.65
C TYR A 157 5.49 -5.88 -7.56
N THR A 158 4.36 -6.58 -7.47
CA THR A 158 4.12 -7.79 -8.27
C THR A 158 4.07 -7.48 -9.76
N GLY A 159 3.44 -6.38 -10.15
CA GLY A 159 3.40 -5.93 -11.55
C GLY A 159 4.78 -5.62 -12.12
N LEU A 160 5.65 -5.00 -11.34
CA LEU A 160 7.04 -4.72 -11.75
C LEU A 160 7.90 -5.99 -11.76
N MET A 161 7.75 -6.87 -10.78
CA MET A 161 8.42 -8.19 -10.75
C MET A 161 8.03 -9.05 -11.94
N ASP A 162 6.77 -9.05 -12.35
CA ASP A 162 6.33 -9.83 -13.51
C ASP A 162 6.83 -9.23 -14.83
N ARG A 163 6.93 -7.91 -14.93
CA ARG A 163 7.41 -7.25 -16.15
C ARG A 163 8.91 -7.36 -16.33
N TYR A 164 9.69 -7.04 -15.31
CA TYR A 164 11.14 -6.95 -15.40
C TYR A 164 11.86 -8.23 -14.95
N GLY A 165 11.22 -9.09 -14.15
CA GLY A 165 11.81 -10.33 -13.68
C GLY A 165 11.99 -11.40 -14.78
N LEU A 166 11.24 -11.33 -15.88
CA LEU A 166 11.36 -12.24 -17.03
C LEU A 166 12.56 -11.88 -17.93
N GLU A 167 12.91 -10.61 -18.04
CA GLU A 167 14.00 -10.15 -18.92
C GLU A 167 15.38 -10.60 -18.44
N GLN A 168 15.56 -10.78 -17.12
CA GLN A 168 16.86 -11.20 -16.57
C GLN A 168 17.17 -12.68 -16.79
N THR A 169 16.17 -13.54 -17.02
CA THR A 169 16.38 -14.97 -17.29
C THR A 169 16.86 -15.26 -18.71
N GLU A 170 16.63 -14.36 -19.67
CA GLU A 170 17.04 -14.55 -21.06
C GLU A 170 18.51 -14.20 -21.33
N HIS A 171 19.14 -13.37 -20.49
CA HIS A 171 20.53 -12.96 -20.64
C HIS A 171 21.58 -13.89 -20.03
N THR A 172 21.16 -14.95 -19.33
CA THR A 172 22.06 -15.92 -18.67
C THR A 172 22.11 -17.30 -19.37
N SER A 173 21.67 -17.39 -20.62
CA SER A 173 21.67 -18.66 -21.42
C SER A 173 22.71 -18.63 -22.51
#